data_4ad7c9985f377087e3cbf6c54d7d65f8
#
_entry.id   4ad7c9985f377087e3cbf6c54d7d65f8
#
_cell.length_a   1.000
_cell.length_b   1.000
_cell.length_c   1.000
_cell.angle_alpha   90.00
_cell.angle_beta   90.00
_cell.angle_gamma   90.00
#
_symmetry.space_group_name_H-M   'P 1'
#
loop_
_entity.id
_entity.type
_entity.pdbx_description
1 polymer ?
#
loop_
_entity_poly.entity_id
_entity_poly.type
_entity_poly.pdbx_seq_one_letter_code
_entity_poly.pdbx_strand_id
1 'polypeptide(L)'
;MPNKSKAKGNRFEREIVECCQAHDVPAVRAWGSNGRSIGMHEEVDVLIDNEIRVQAKVRAKLPQYIVPTDEVDIQVIKQDRGELLVVMKFDDWLSDYRTMMELTNKV
;
A
#
# COMPACT_ATOMS: atom_id res chain seq x y z
N MET A 1 22.38 14.57 -10.47
CA MET A 1 22.58 13.34 -9.66
C MET A 1 21.22 12.77 -9.25
N PRO A 2 20.99 11.49 -9.45
CA PRO A 2 19.72 10.91 -9.01
C PRO A 2 19.63 10.97 -7.48
N ASN A 3 18.46 11.36 -7.00
CA ASN A 3 18.18 11.40 -5.57
C ASN A 3 17.94 9.95 -5.10
N LYS A 4 18.77 9.45 -4.20
CA LYS A 4 18.66 8.08 -3.68
C LYS A 4 17.32 7.82 -3.01
N SER A 5 16.78 8.79 -2.28
CA SER A 5 15.47 8.67 -1.63
C SER A 5 14.34 8.55 -2.65
N LYS A 6 14.41 9.33 -3.73
CA LYS A 6 13.41 9.26 -4.80
C LYS A 6 13.49 7.92 -5.53
N ALA A 7 14.70 7.43 -5.83
CA ALA A 7 14.88 6.14 -6.47
C ALA A 7 14.36 5.00 -5.60
N LYS A 8 14.60 5.07 -4.28
CA LYS A 8 14.11 4.10 -3.31
C LYS A 8 12.58 4.09 -3.26
N GLY A 9 11.98 5.28 -3.24
CA GLY A 9 10.51 5.42 -3.27
C GLY A 9 9.92 4.85 -4.54
N ASN A 10 10.52 5.13 -5.70
CA ASN A 10 10.04 4.60 -6.99
C ASN A 10 10.11 3.07 -7.03
N ARG A 11 11.18 2.48 -6.49
CA ARG A 11 11.30 1.02 -6.42
C ARG A 11 10.23 0.42 -5.53
N PHE A 12 9.93 1.08 -4.40
CA PHE A 12 8.91 0.61 -3.49
C PHE A 12 7.52 0.66 -4.13
N GLU A 13 7.20 1.72 -4.85
CA GLU A 13 5.92 1.83 -5.56
C GLU A 13 5.77 0.72 -6.60
N ARG A 14 6.83 0.41 -7.34
CA ARG A 14 6.82 -0.71 -8.29
C ARG A 14 6.64 -2.05 -7.59
N GLU A 15 7.27 -2.22 -6.43
CA GLU A 15 7.12 -3.42 -5.62
C GLU A 15 5.66 -3.60 -5.19
N ILE A 16 4.99 -2.52 -4.79
CA ILE A 16 3.57 -2.56 -4.43
C ILE A 16 2.73 -3.06 -5.60
N VAL A 17 2.95 -2.51 -6.80
CA VAL A 17 2.22 -2.92 -8.00
C VAL A 17 2.50 -4.39 -8.33
N GLU A 18 3.75 -4.83 -8.22
CA GLU A 18 4.12 -6.22 -8.48
C GLU A 18 3.46 -7.18 -7.49
N CYS A 19 3.40 -6.81 -6.21
CA CYS A 19 2.69 -7.59 -5.20
C CYS A 19 1.21 -7.73 -5.54
N CYS A 20 0.58 -6.64 -5.96
CA CYS A 20 -0.83 -6.66 -6.37
C CYS A 20 -1.03 -7.62 -7.55
N GLN A 21 -0.18 -7.50 -8.57
CA GLN A 21 -0.26 -8.34 -9.75
C GLN A 21 -0.06 -9.82 -9.42
N ALA A 22 0.84 -10.13 -8.48
CA ALA A 22 1.05 -11.49 -8.02
C ALA A 22 -0.18 -12.10 -7.34
N HIS A 23 -1.07 -11.25 -6.83
CA HIS A 23 -2.34 -11.68 -6.23
C HIS A 23 -3.52 -11.52 -7.20
N ASP A 24 -3.26 -11.27 -8.47
CA ASP A 24 -4.29 -11.01 -9.48
C ASP A 24 -5.18 -9.81 -9.12
N VAL A 25 -4.58 -8.78 -8.54
CA VAL A 25 -5.25 -7.52 -8.23
C VAL A 25 -4.62 -6.42 -9.10
N PRO A 26 -5.40 -5.74 -9.94
CA PRO A 26 -4.84 -4.69 -10.80
C PRO A 26 -4.39 -3.48 -9.98
N ALA A 27 -3.29 -2.87 -10.41
CA ALA A 27 -2.77 -1.67 -9.75
C ALA A 27 -1.96 -0.85 -10.75
N VAL A 28 -1.97 0.46 -10.57
CA VAL A 28 -1.19 1.39 -11.41
C VAL A 28 -0.46 2.38 -10.52
N ARG A 29 0.74 2.74 -10.94
CA ARG A 29 1.51 3.80 -10.29
C ARG A 29 1.09 5.15 -10.84
N ALA A 30 1.12 6.17 -9.97
CA ALA A 30 1.05 7.54 -10.41
C ALA A 30 2.39 7.93 -11.06
N TRP A 31 2.32 8.65 -12.16
CA TRP A 31 3.52 9.12 -12.84
C TRP A 31 4.28 10.11 -11.94
N GLY A 32 5.57 9.84 -11.74
CA GLY A 32 6.40 10.70 -10.90
C GLY A 32 5.93 10.77 -9.43
N SER A 33 5.26 9.74 -8.95
CA SER A 33 4.69 9.68 -7.60
C SER A 33 3.69 10.82 -7.36
N ASN A 34 2.96 11.23 -8.39
CA ASN A 34 1.98 12.29 -8.32
C ASN A 34 0.63 11.78 -8.83
N GLY A 35 -0.32 11.62 -7.92
CA GLY A 35 -1.65 11.10 -8.21
C GLY A 35 -2.41 11.88 -9.28
N ARG A 36 -2.04 13.13 -9.55
CA ARG A 36 -2.69 13.93 -10.60
C ARG A 36 -2.57 13.30 -11.98
N SER A 37 -1.50 12.55 -12.22
CA SER A 37 -1.29 11.87 -13.50
C SER A 37 -2.33 10.78 -13.77
N ILE A 38 -3.01 10.30 -12.73
CA ILE A 38 -4.08 9.31 -12.82
C ILE A 38 -5.42 9.88 -12.34
N GLY A 39 -5.55 11.20 -12.29
CA GLY A 39 -6.79 11.89 -11.92
C GLY A 39 -7.08 11.90 -10.42
N MET A 40 -6.07 11.69 -9.58
CA MET A 40 -6.21 11.62 -8.13
C MET A 40 -5.44 12.75 -7.44
N HIS A 41 -5.61 12.86 -6.13
CA HIS A 41 -4.84 13.81 -5.32
C HIS A 41 -3.35 13.51 -5.44
N GLU A 42 -2.51 14.52 -5.32
CA GLU A 42 -1.06 14.40 -5.47
C GLU A 42 -0.40 13.47 -4.46
N GLU A 43 -1.04 13.20 -3.32
CA GLU A 43 -0.53 12.26 -2.31
C GLU A 43 -0.70 10.79 -2.71
N VAL A 44 -1.50 10.51 -3.73
CA VAL A 44 -1.76 9.13 -4.16
C VAL A 44 -0.62 8.66 -5.05
N ASP A 45 0.12 7.67 -4.58
CA ASP A 45 1.26 7.10 -5.29
C ASP A 45 0.88 5.89 -6.14
N VAL A 46 -0.10 5.12 -5.67
CA VAL A 46 -0.57 3.90 -6.33
C VAL A 46 -2.09 3.84 -6.19
N LEU A 47 -2.76 3.38 -7.25
CA LEU A 47 -4.19 3.14 -7.23
C LEU A 47 -4.43 1.65 -7.45
N ILE A 48 -5.05 0.98 -6.49
CA ILE A 48 -5.32 -0.46 -6.52
C ILE A 48 -6.78 -0.68 -6.91
N ASP A 49 -6.98 -1.58 -7.87
CA ASP A 49 -8.31 -1.97 -8.35
C ASP A 49 -9.17 -0.76 -8.75
N ASN A 50 -8.53 0.28 -9.24
CA ASN A 50 -9.17 1.52 -9.67
C ASN A 50 -9.99 2.21 -8.54
N GLU A 51 -9.84 1.79 -7.30
CA GLU A 51 -10.62 2.27 -6.15
C GLU A 51 -9.79 2.66 -4.94
N ILE A 52 -8.75 1.88 -4.62
CA ILE A 52 -8.02 2.03 -3.36
C ILE A 52 -6.84 2.97 -3.57
N ARG A 53 -6.92 4.13 -2.94
CA ARG A 53 -5.88 5.16 -3.02
C ARG A 53 -4.77 4.84 -2.01
N VAL A 54 -3.56 4.71 -2.49
CA VAL A 54 -2.41 4.31 -1.68
C VAL A 54 -1.36 5.40 -1.66
N GLN A 55 -0.92 5.78 -0.47
CA GLN A 55 0.29 6.55 -0.28
C GLN A 55 1.37 5.60 0.17
N ALA A 56 2.50 5.59 -0.53
CA ALA A 56 3.59 4.67 -0.25
C ALA A 56 4.70 5.40 0.52
N LYS A 57 5.12 4.82 1.63
CA LYS A 57 6.19 5.36 2.47
C LYS A 57 7.17 4.24 2.78
N VAL A 58 8.43 4.43 2.40
CA VAL A 58 9.50 3.49 2.75
C VAL A 58 10.54 4.21 3.58
N ARG A 59 11.00 3.57 4.64
CA ARG A 59 12.02 4.09 5.55
C ARG A 59 13.05 3.02 5.80
N ALA A 60 14.26 3.44 6.09
CA ALA A 60 15.34 2.51 6.43
C ALA A 60 14.94 1.63 7.63
N LYS A 61 14.14 2.18 8.54
CA LYS A 61 13.72 1.46 9.75
C LYS A 61 12.36 1.99 10.19
N LEU A 62 11.47 1.07 10.54
CA LEU A 62 10.18 1.42 11.15
C LEU A 62 10.28 1.23 12.66
N PRO A 63 9.52 1.98 13.46
CA PRO A 63 9.41 1.68 14.88
C PRO A 63 8.98 0.23 15.08
N GLN A 64 9.64 -0.46 16.02
CA GLN A 64 9.41 -1.89 16.22
C GLN A 64 7.95 -2.18 16.58
N TYR A 65 7.31 -1.29 17.34
CA TYR A 65 5.92 -1.49 17.77
C TYR A 65 4.91 -1.42 16.61
N ILE A 66 5.30 -0.87 15.45
CA ILE A 66 4.39 -0.80 14.29
C ILE A 66 4.37 -2.12 13.54
N VAL A 67 5.48 -2.87 13.56
CA VAL A 67 5.63 -4.07 12.73
C VAL A 67 4.97 -5.26 13.42
N PRO A 68 3.89 -5.84 12.86
CA PRO A 68 3.26 -7.02 13.45
C PRO A 68 4.23 -8.21 13.46
N THR A 69 4.19 -8.98 14.53
CA THR A 69 4.95 -10.24 14.59
C THR A 69 4.14 -11.34 13.91
N ASP A 70 4.76 -12.50 13.71
CA ASP A 70 4.07 -13.64 13.11
C ASP A 70 3.01 -14.25 14.03
N GLU A 71 2.98 -13.83 15.30
CA GLU A 71 2.01 -14.33 16.28
C GLU A 71 0.66 -13.59 16.20
N VAL A 72 0.59 -12.49 15.47
CA VAL A 72 -0.65 -11.71 15.35
C VAL A 72 -0.96 -11.44 13.87
N ASP A 73 -2.24 -11.38 13.56
CA ASP A 73 -2.71 -11.14 12.20
C ASP A 73 -2.77 -9.66 11.87
N ILE A 74 -3.25 -8.87 12.80
CA ILE A 74 -3.32 -7.42 12.64
C ILE A 74 -2.82 -6.74 13.91
N GLN A 75 -2.33 -5.55 13.76
CA GLN A 75 -1.98 -4.71 14.89
C GLN A 75 -2.84 -3.45 14.82
N VAL A 76 -3.49 -3.12 15.91
CA VAL A 76 -4.30 -1.90 15.98
C VAL A 76 -3.52 -0.89 16.82
N ILE A 77 -3.32 0.29 16.26
CA ILE A 77 -2.57 1.36 16.93
C ILE A 77 -3.40 2.63 16.92
N LYS A 78 -3.11 3.51 17.85
CA LYS A 78 -3.72 4.84 17.83
C LYS A 78 -2.80 5.83 18.55
N GLN A 79 -2.90 7.07 18.15
CA GLN A 79 -2.37 8.19 18.89
C GLN A 79 -3.40 8.58 19.96
N ASP A 80 -2.95 9.11 21.10
CA ASP A 80 -3.89 9.61 22.12
C ASP A 80 -4.90 10.56 21.47
N ARG A 81 -6.19 10.32 21.72
CA ARG A 81 -7.31 11.09 21.15
C ARG A 81 -7.41 10.99 19.64
N GLY A 82 -6.68 10.10 19.02
CA GLY A 82 -6.71 9.87 17.58
C GLY A 82 -7.61 8.70 17.20
N GLU A 83 -7.68 8.46 15.91
CA GLU A 83 -8.44 7.34 15.37
C GLU A 83 -7.63 6.04 15.49
N LEU A 84 -8.35 4.93 15.55
CA LEU A 84 -7.73 3.61 15.50
C LEU A 84 -7.25 3.33 14.08
N LEU A 85 -6.01 2.87 13.97
CA LEU A 85 -5.42 2.48 12.69
C LEU A 85 -5.07 1.00 12.73
N VAL A 86 -5.14 0.35 11.60
CA VAL A 86 -4.77 -1.06 11.49
C VAL A 86 -3.47 -1.19 10.69
N VAL A 87 -2.58 -2.05 11.16
CA VAL A 87 -1.36 -2.43 10.44
C VAL A 87 -1.39 -3.94 10.28
N MET A 88 -1.17 -4.41 9.07
CA MET A 88 -1.10 -5.82 8.75
C MET A 88 -0.14 -6.02 7.58
N LYS A 89 0.27 -7.26 7.35
CA LYS A 89 1.12 -7.58 6.22
C LYS A 89 0.36 -7.34 4.93
N PHE A 90 1.01 -6.70 3.96
CA PHE A 90 0.37 -6.33 2.70
C PHE A 90 -0.13 -7.56 1.92
N ASP A 91 0.65 -8.65 1.96
CA ASP A 91 0.23 -9.90 1.31
C ASP A 91 -1.06 -10.45 1.89
N ASP A 92 -1.25 -10.37 3.21
CA ASP A 92 -2.48 -10.82 3.86
C ASP A 92 -3.66 -9.93 3.45
N TRP A 93 -3.44 -8.62 3.41
CA TRP A 93 -4.47 -7.68 2.95
C TRP A 93 -4.87 -7.97 1.49
N LEU A 94 -3.89 -8.23 0.63
CA LEU A 94 -4.14 -8.53 -0.78
C LEU A 94 -4.92 -9.83 -0.95
N SER A 95 -4.58 -10.87 -0.17
CA SER A 95 -5.33 -12.14 -0.21
C SER A 95 -6.78 -11.92 0.19
N ASP A 96 -7.01 -11.16 1.25
CA ASP A 96 -8.37 -10.85 1.70
C ASP A 96 -9.12 -10.00 0.67
N TYR A 97 -8.44 -9.02 0.09
CA TYR A 97 -9.03 -8.18 -0.94
C TYR A 97 -9.40 -8.98 -2.19
N ARG A 98 -8.53 -9.89 -2.61
CA ARG A 98 -8.82 -10.77 -3.75
C ARG A 98 -10.03 -11.64 -3.49
N THR A 99 -10.14 -12.20 -2.29
CA THR A 99 -11.31 -12.97 -1.88
C THR A 99 -12.58 -12.12 -1.95
N MET A 100 -12.50 -10.89 -1.46
CA MET A 100 -13.62 -9.96 -1.52
C MET A 100 -14.01 -9.66 -2.97
N MET A 101 -13.05 -9.47 -3.87
CA MET A 101 -13.31 -9.27 -5.30
C MET A 101 -14.09 -10.44 -5.88
N GLU A 102 -13.69 -11.67 -5.57
CA GLU A 102 -14.37 -12.88 -6.05
C GLU A 102 -15.81 -12.96 -5.54
N LEU A 103 -16.00 -12.66 -4.25
CA LEU A 103 -17.33 -12.70 -3.63
C LEU A 103 -18.26 -11.62 -4.20
N THR A 104 -17.72 -10.51 -4.68
CA THR A 104 -18.52 -9.43 -5.26
C THR A 104 -18.57 -9.48 -6.79
N ASN A 105 -18.06 -10.54 -7.39
CA ASN A 105 -18.03 -10.72 -8.86
C ASN A 105 -17.28 -9.62 -9.60
N LYS A 106 -16.23 -9.07 -9.00
CA LYS A 106 -15.34 -8.10 -9.66
C LYS A 106 -14.32 -8.79 -10.57
N VAL A 107 -14.32 -10.09 -10.57
CA VAL A 107 -13.33 -10.89 -11.30
C VAL A 107 -13.96 -11.48 -12.54
#